data_cec1c8a797a8cc045734bb395aa68239
#
_entry.id   cec1c8a797a8cc045734bb395aa68239
#
_cell.length_a   1.000
_cell.length_b   1.000
_cell.length_c   1.000
_cell.angle_alpha   90.00
_cell.angle_beta   90.00
_cell.angle_gamma   90.00
#
_symmetry.space_group_name_H-M   'P 1'
#
loop_
_entity.id
_entity.type
_entity.pdbx_description
1 polymer ?
#
loop_
_entity_poly.entity_id
_entity_poly.type
_entity_poly.pdbx_seq_one_letter_code
_entity_poly.pdbx_strand_id
1 'polypeptide(L)'
;RISSGPLQDEQPPPGRPKAAAAPAGGSATGEAVEHGGDIWWCNISGGTDFCGAFIGGNRELPQQPGMMQCRMLGAAVEAWNDAGEPVIGQVGELVCTQPIPSMPQYLVNDPDGARYRASYFEMYPPGHGRKPGGGDLPKEAGSVWRHGDWLRVGDENGEGEWCVIYGRSDATINRHGLRMGTSEIYSAVESIPEVLDSMVVDLEYLGRDSYMPLFVVLRPGVELDEALKQRVSEAIRTSLSPRFIPDDIFQVAEIPRTLSGKK
;
A
#
# COMPACT_ATOMS: atom_id res chain seq x y z
N ARG A 1 -3.65 40.95 -17.40
CA ARG A 1 -3.98 40.69 -15.98
C ARG A 1 -4.89 39.49 -15.94
N ILE A 2 -4.36 38.33 -15.62
CA ILE A 2 -5.10 37.10 -15.36
C ILE A 2 -5.09 36.90 -13.84
N SER A 3 -6.27 36.96 -13.22
CA SER A 3 -6.42 36.81 -11.78
C SER A 3 -6.25 35.32 -11.41
N SER A 4 -5.27 35.05 -10.58
CA SER A 4 -5.11 33.75 -9.91
C SER A 4 -6.16 33.62 -8.81
N GLY A 5 -7.22 32.84 -9.06
CA GLY A 5 -8.10 32.34 -8.01
C GLY A 5 -7.42 31.23 -7.21
N PRO A 6 -7.78 31.02 -5.94
CA PRO A 6 -7.23 29.95 -5.13
C PRO A 6 -7.63 28.59 -5.73
N LEU A 7 -6.66 27.69 -5.80
CA LEU A 7 -6.90 26.28 -6.12
C LEU A 7 -7.88 25.71 -5.10
N GLN A 8 -9.03 25.25 -5.58
CA GLN A 8 -9.99 24.53 -4.75
C GLN A 8 -9.35 23.20 -4.39
N ASP A 9 -9.38 22.85 -3.09
CA ASP A 9 -9.03 21.52 -2.59
C ASP A 9 -9.93 20.49 -3.30
N GLU A 10 -9.41 19.86 -4.34
CA GLU A 10 -10.08 18.70 -4.94
C GLU A 10 -10.05 17.56 -3.92
N GLN A 11 -11.23 17.21 -3.44
CA GLN A 11 -11.38 16.00 -2.64
C GLN A 11 -10.98 14.79 -3.49
N PRO A 12 -10.17 13.86 -2.94
CA PRO A 12 -9.80 12.65 -3.67
C PRO A 12 -11.07 11.86 -4.05
N PRO A 13 -11.08 11.21 -5.21
CA PRO A 13 -12.22 10.44 -5.67
C PRO A 13 -12.59 9.35 -4.66
N PRO A 14 -13.86 8.99 -4.52
CA PRO A 14 -14.33 7.98 -3.57
C PRO A 14 -13.66 6.64 -3.87
N GLY A 15 -13.03 6.05 -2.85
CA GLY A 15 -12.40 4.73 -2.94
C GLY A 15 -10.87 4.72 -2.87
N ARG A 16 -10.21 5.85 -2.79
CA ARG A 16 -8.78 5.91 -2.47
C ARG A 16 -8.55 6.02 -0.97
N PRO A 17 -7.51 5.38 -0.45
CA PRO A 17 -7.05 5.73 0.88
C PRO A 17 -6.79 7.24 0.89
N LYS A 18 -7.42 7.98 1.83
CA LYS A 18 -6.94 9.32 2.14
C LYS A 18 -5.46 9.14 2.44
N ALA A 19 -4.61 9.93 1.80
CA ALA A 19 -3.22 9.95 2.16
C ALA A 19 -3.18 10.06 3.68
N ALA A 20 -2.84 8.96 4.35
CA ALA A 20 -2.49 9.01 5.75
C ALA A 20 -1.42 10.09 5.80
N ALA A 21 -1.64 11.12 6.58
CA ALA A 21 -0.57 12.06 6.88
C ALA A 21 0.65 11.18 7.19
N ALA A 22 1.76 11.42 6.51
CA ALA A 22 3.02 10.75 6.83
C ALA A 22 3.06 10.72 8.35
N PRO A 23 3.28 9.56 9.00
CA PRO A 23 3.10 9.42 10.43
C PRO A 23 3.75 10.63 11.05
N ALA A 24 2.94 11.48 11.69
CA ALA A 24 3.40 12.74 12.27
C ALA A 24 4.52 12.30 13.18
N GLY A 25 5.74 12.69 12.84
CA GLY A 25 6.94 12.16 13.42
C GLY A 25 6.72 12.09 14.91
N GLY A 26 6.54 10.87 15.43
CA GLY A 26 6.56 10.66 16.85
C GLY A 26 7.81 11.38 17.30
N SER A 27 7.68 12.34 18.18
CA SER A 27 8.79 12.96 18.86
C SER A 27 9.56 11.82 19.53
N ALA A 28 10.42 11.18 18.75
CA ALA A 28 11.48 10.36 19.27
C ALA A 28 12.47 11.34 19.88
N THR A 29 12.20 11.73 21.12
CA THR A 29 13.25 12.20 22.04
C THR A 29 14.08 11.01 22.49
N GLY A 30 14.39 10.11 21.58
CA GLY A 30 15.50 9.18 21.68
C GLY A 30 16.69 9.90 21.09
N GLU A 31 17.75 10.07 21.87
CA GLU A 31 19.07 10.49 21.39
C GLU A 31 19.33 9.72 20.10
N ALA A 32 19.54 10.46 19.01
CA ALA A 32 19.98 9.86 17.77
C ALA A 32 21.26 9.11 18.11
N VAL A 33 21.22 7.78 18.10
CA VAL A 33 22.43 6.98 18.18
C VAL A 33 23.17 7.32 16.89
N GLU A 34 24.19 8.15 16.98
CA GLU A 34 25.17 8.37 15.92
C GLU A 34 25.87 7.03 15.67
N HIS A 35 25.26 6.20 14.84
CA HIS A 35 25.98 5.14 14.18
C HIS A 35 26.89 5.83 13.17
N GLY A 36 28.17 5.92 13.51
CA GLY A 36 29.16 6.60 12.68
C GLY A 36 29.10 6.09 11.25
N GLY A 37 28.50 6.82 10.38
CA GLY A 37 28.51 6.87 8.92
C GLY A 37 28.56 5.59 8.06
N ASP A 38 28.80 4.43 8.64
CA ASP A 38 29.15 3.20 7.90
C ASP A 38 27.92 2.30 7.58
N ILE A 39 26.77 2.50 8.25
CA ILE A 39 25.58 1.71 8.02
C ILE A 39 24.63 2.45 7.06
N TRP A 40 24.42 1.84 5.90
CA TRP A 40 23.41 2.28 4.95
C TRP A 40 22.14 1.47 5.11
N TRP A 41 21.05 2.12 5.44
CA TRP A 41 19.76 1.50 5.62
C TRP A 41 18.99 1.52 4.29
N CYS A 42 18.99 0.42 3.56
CA CYS A 42 18.32 0.29 2.27
C CYS A 42 17.00 -0.48 2.41
N ASN A 43 15.89 0.23 2.51
CA ASN A 43 14.57 -0.36 2.41
C ASN A 43 14.25 -0.69 0.95
N ILE A 44 13.69 -1.87 0.69
CA ILE A 44 13.29 -2.29 -0.65
C ILE A 44 11.83 -2.74 -0.69
N SER A 45 11.17 -2.54 -1.82
CA SER A 45 9.90 -3.15 -2.18
C SER A 45 10.03 -3.87 -3.51
N GLY A 46 9.54 -5.11 -3.55
CA GLY A 46 9.59 -5.97 -4.72
C GLY A 46 8.83 -7.26 -4.50
N GLY A 47 9.10 -8.30 -5.29
CA GLY A 47 8.42 -9.58 -5.20
C GLY A 47 9.35 -10.77 -5.37
N THR A 48 9.05 -11.87 -4.66
CA THR A 48 9.77 -13.12 -4.79
C THR A 48 9.58 -13.74 -6.18
N ASP A 49 8.37 -13.66 -6.71
CA ASP A 49 7.95 -14.16 -8.01
C ASP A 49 8.62 -13.41 -9.17
N PHE A 50 8.84 -12.15 -9.00
CA PHE A 50 9.52 -11.29 -9.96
C PHE A 50 11.05 -11.26 -9.75
N CYS A 51 11.54 -11.80 -8.63
CA CYS A 51 12.95 -11.95 -8.27
C CYS A 51 13.74 -10.64 -8.31
N GLY A 52 13.16 -9.57 -7.78
CA GLY A 52 13.78 -8.25 -7.80
C GLY A 52 13.08 -7.24 -6.92
N ALA A 53 13.55 -6.00 -7.01
CA ALA A 53 12.95 -4.86 -6.35
C ALA A 53 12.48 -3.82 -7.38
N PHE A 54 11.32 -3.22 -7.12
CA PHE A 54 10.80 -2.08 -7.87
C PHE A 54 11.30 -0.76 -7.29
N ILE A 55 11.47 -0.74 -5.97
CA ILE A 55 11.89 0.43 -5.21
C ILE A 55 13.01 0.00 -4.28
N GLY A 56 13.98 0.87 -4.09
CA GLY A 56 15.14 0.60 -3.25
C GLY A 56 15.84 1.86 -2.82
N GLY A 57 17.15 1.78 -2.73
CA GLY A 57 17.98 2.89 -2.30
C GLY A 57 19.24 3.09 -3.14
N ASN A 58 19.81 4.26 -2.97
CA ASN A 58 21.08 4.66 -3.51
C ASN A 58 21.85 5.44 -2.44
N ARG A 59 23.13 5.12 -2.21
CA ARG A 59 23.94 5.76 -1.17
C ARG A 59 24.15 7.25 -1.38
N GLU A 60 24.05 7.71 -2.62
CA GLU A 60 24.20 9.12 -3.01
C GLU A 60 22.95 9.96 -2.75
N LEU A 61 21.81 9.31 -2.44
CA LEU A 61 20.55 10.00 -2.18
C LEU A 61 20.31 10.16 -0.68
N PRO A 62 19.70 11.27 -0.25
CA PRO A 62 19.30 11.45 1.13
C PRO A 62 18.29 10.38 1.55
N GLN A 63 18.35 9.96 2.81
CA GLN A 63 17.38 9.05 3.39
C GLN A 63 16.51 9.78 4.40
N GLN A 64 15.21 9.60 4.28
CA GLN A 64 14.22 10.19 5.18
C GLN A 64 13.46 9.07 5.92
N PRO A 65 13.11 9.27 7.21
CA PRO A 65 12.30 8.32 7.96
C PRO A 65 10.95 8.05 7.27
N GLY A 66 10.56 6.77 7.18
CA GLY A 66 9.30 6.35 6.59
C GLY A 66 9.25 6.34 5.05
N MET A 67 10.35 6.69 4.40
CA MET A 67 10.44 6.73 2.93
C MET A 67 11.52 5.78 2.40
N MET A 68 11.31 5.25 1.21
CA MET A 68 12.32 4.59 0.38
C MET A 68 12.89 5.62 -0.58
N GLN A 69 14.17 5.47 -0.94
CA GLN A 69 14.91 6.54 -1.59
C GLN A 69 14.56 6.76 -3.06
N CYS A 70 14.34 5.68 -3.83
CA CYS A 70 14.11 5.83 -5.27
C CYS A 70 13.55 4.56 -5.91
N ARG A 71 13.06 4.70 -7.13
CA ARG A 71 12.77 3.57 -8.02
C ARG A 71 14.07 2.90 -8.46
N MET A 72 14.05 1.58 -8.59
CA MET A 72 15.24 0.81 -8.98
C MET A 72 15.62 1.07 -10.44
N LEU A 73 16.91 1.19 -10.69
CA LEU A 73 17.44 1.32 -12.04
C LEU A 73 17.07 0.09 -12.89
N GLY A 74 16.59 0.34 -14.09
CA GLY A 74 16.11 -0.69 -15.00
C GLY A 74 14.67 -1.14 -14.78
N ALA A 75 13.99 -0.64 -13.74
CA ALA A 75 12.58 -0.88 -13.49
C ALA A 75 11.77 0.38 -13.83
N ALA A 76 10.92 0.30 -14.87
CA ALA A 76 10.05 1.40 -15.27
C ALA A 76 8.79 1.43 -14.39
N VAL A 77 8.99 1.80 -13.12
CA VAL A 77 7.96 1.81 -12.08
C VAL A 77 7.22 3.14 -12.10
N GLU A 78 5.90 3.07 -12.00
CA GLU A 78 5.02 4.23 -11.90
C GLU A 78 3.91 3.97 -10.87
N ALA A 79 3.33 5.04 -10.34
CA ALA A 79 2.07 5.01 -9.60
C ALA A 79 0.97 5.44 -10.57
N TRP A 80 -0.04 4.57 -10.79
CA TRP A 80 -1.14 4.87 -11.70
C TRP A 80 -2.44 5.12 -10.95
N ASN A 81 -3.19 6.11 -11.42
CA ASN A 81 -4.54 6.36 -10.94
C ASN A 81 -5.56 5.37 -11.56
N ASP A 82 -6.84 5.45 -11.13
CA ASP A 82 -7.90 4.55 -11.61
C ASP A 82 -8.19 4.70 -13.11
N ALA A 83 -7.77 5.82 -13.72
CA ALA A 83 -7.86 6.04 -15.16
C ALA A 83 -6.66 5.45 -15.93
N GLY A 84 -5.70 4.82 -15.24
CA GLY A 84 -4.46 4.30 -15.84
C GLY A 84 -3.47 5.41 -16.22
N GLU A 85 -3.51 6.54 -15.52
CA GLU A 85 -2.61 7.66 -15.75
C GLU A 85 -1.52 7.70 -14.69
N PRO A 86 -0.26 7.96 -15.05
CA PRO A 86 0.82 8.13 -14.09
C PRO A 86 0.61 9.38 -13.24
N VAL A 87 0.83 9.25 -11.93
CA VAL A 87 0.69 10.33 -10.96
C VAL A 87 1.95 10.47 -10.10
N ILE A 88 2.28 11.72 -9.76
CA ILE A 88 3.34 12.09 -8.81
C ILE A 88 2.70 12.82 -7.64
N GLY A 89 3.22 12.61 -6.43
CA GLY A 89 2.68 13.21 -5.21
C GLY A 89 1.33 12.64 -4.76
N GLN A 90 0.77 11.69 -5.49
CA GLN A 90 -0.50 11.01 -5.20
C GLN A 90 -0.30 9.51 -5.08
N VAL A 91 -1.18 8.86 -4.30
CA VAL A 91 -1.21 7.41 -4.19
C VAL A 91 -1.86 6.81 -5.44
N GLY A 92 -1.21 5.82 -6.03
CA GLY A 92 -1.71 5.06 -7.16
C GLY A 92 -1.31 3.59 -7.06
N GLU A 93 -1.80 2.77 -8.00
CA GLU A 93 -1.40 1.38 -8.15
C GLU A 93 0.06 1.32 -8.62
N LEU A 94 0.89 0.51 -7.94
CA LEU A 94 2.25 0.24 -8.40
C LEU A 94 2.21 -0.60 -9.67
N VAL A 95 2.71 -0.04 -10.75
CA VAL A 95 2.84 -0.72 -12.03
C VAL A 95 4.28 -0.70 -12.53
N CYS A 96 4.64 -1.71 -13.34
CA CYS A 96 5.88 -1.71 -14.11
C CYS A 96 5.53 -1.70 -15.58
N THR A 97 5.86 -0.59 -16.25
CA THR A 97 5.41 -0.29 -17.61
C THR A 97 6.29 -0.89 -18.70
N GLN A 98 7.45 -1.45 -18.32
CA GLN A 98 8.37 -2.12 -19.23
C GLN A 98 8.77 -3.48 -18.66
N PRO A 99 9.01 -4.50 -19.49
CA PRO A 99 9.47 -5.79 -19.02
C PRO A 99 10.86 -5.69 -18.40
N ILE A 100 11.06 -6.46 -17.34
CA ILE A 100 12.36 -6.61 -16.65
C ILE A 100 12.85 -8.05 -16.87
N PRO A 101 14.16 -8.28 -17.05
CA PRO A 101 14.69 -9.62 -17.33
C PRO A 101 14.35 -10.69 -16.29
N SER A 102 14.09 -10.30 -15.03
CA SER A 102 13.74 -11.21 -13.95
C SER A 102 12.24 -11.54 -13.85
N MET A 103 11.38 -10.90 -14.65
CA MET A 103 9.95 -11.23 -14.67
C MET A 103 9.72 -12.68 -15.11
N PRO A 104 8.84 -13.43 -14.43
CA PRO A 104 8.48 -14.77 -14.85
C PRO A 104 7.84 -14.74 -16.24
N GLN A 105 8.15 -15.73 -17.05
CA GLN A 105 7.56 -15.86 -18.38
C GLN A 105 6.25 -16.67 -18.35
N TYR A 106 6.11 -17.54 -17.36
CA TYR A 106 4.93 -18.37 -17.12
C TYR A 106 4.92 -18.88 -15.68
N LEU A 107 3.79 -19.39 -15.24
CA LEU A 107 3.66 -20.09 -13.95
C LEU A 107 3.60 -21.60 -14.17
N VAL A 108 4.22 -22.36 -13.27
CA VAL A 108 4.14 -23.83 -13.28
C VAL A 108 2.68 -24.26 -13.09
N ASN A 109 2.23 -25.28 -13.83
CA ASN A 109 0.83 -25.75 -13.86
C ASN A 109 -0.19 -24.69 -14.35
N ASP A 110 0.21 -23.85 -15.28
CA ASP A 110 -0.62 -22.82 -15.93
C ASP A 110 -0.45 -22.90 -17.46
N PRO A 111 -0.92 -23.99 -18.10
CA PRO A 111 -0.58 -24.31 -19.49
C PRO A 111 -1.13 -23.30 -20.52
N ASP A 112 -2.23 -22.63 -20.19
CA ASP A 112 -2.84 -21.58 -21.01
C ASP A 112 -2.45 -20.16 -20.57
N GLY A 113 -1.66 -20.02 -19.50
CA GLY A 113 -1.23 -18.76 -18.95
C GLY A 113 -2.36 -17.93 -18.32
N ALA A 114 -3.50 -18.55 -17.99
CA ALA A 114 -4.66 -17.84 -17.46
C ALA A 114 -4.38 -17.25 -16.08
N ARG A 115 -3.76 -18.01 -15.18
CA ARG A 115 -3.36 -17.53 -13.86
C ARG A 115 -2.32 -16.43 -13.94
N TYR A 116 -1.33 -16.58 -14.84
CA TYR A 116 -0.29 -15.58 -15.04
C TYR A 116 -0.90 -14.24 -15.48
N ARG A 117 -1.79 -14.27 -16.48
CA ARG A 117 -2.49 -13.07 -16.95
C ARG A 117 -3.37 -12.44 -15.87
N ALA A 118 -4.18 -13.25 -15.18
CA ALA A 118 -5.06 -12.78 -14.12
C ALA A 118 -4.28 -12.14 -12.95
N SER A 119 -3.13 -12.72 -12.58
CA SER A 119 -2.33 -12.23 -11.47
C SER A 119 -1.69 -10.87 -11.73
N TYR A 120 -1.24 -10.59 -12.95
CA TYR A 120 -0.37 -9.44 -13.21
C TYR A 120 -0.85 -8.48 -14.29
N PHE A 121 -1.73 -8.90 -15.22
CA PHE A 121 -2.02 -8.14 -16.43
C PHE A 121 -3.52 -7.90 -16.70
N GLU A 122 -4.41 -8.51 -15.93
CA GLU A 122 -5.85 -8.41 -16.16
C GLU A 122 -6.36 -6.97 -15.98
N MET A 123 -5.79 -6.25 -15.02
CA MET A 123 -6.19 -4.86 -14.74
C MET A 123 -5.76 -3.89 -15.86
N TYR A 124 -4.61 -4.15 -16.46
CA TYR A 124 -4.02 -3.31 -17.52
C TYR A 124 -3.67 -4.16 -18.76
N PRO A 125 -4.69 -4.59 -19.52
CA PRO A 125 -4.50 -5.36 -20.74
C PRO A 125 -3.80 -4.53 -21.84
N PRO A 126 -3.42 -5.14 -22.98
CA PRO A 126 -2.75 -4.43 -24.06
C PRO A 126 -3.49 -3.16 -24.50
N GLY A 127 -2.76 -2.07 -24.62
CA GLY A 127 -3.30 -0.75 -24.99
C GLY A 127 -4.02 0.00 -23.87
N HIS A 128 -4.05 -0.55 -22.66
CA HIS A 128 -4.62 0.13 -21.49
C HIS A 128 -3.60 1.09 -20.88
N GLY A 129 -4.10 2.22 -20.38
CA GLY A 129 -3.31 3.27 -19.74
C GLY A 129 -3.08 4.50 -20.63
N ARG A 130 -2.49 5.54 -20.07
CA ARG A 130 -2.19 6.80 -20.76
C ARG A 130 -0.72 7.14 -20.70
N LYS A 131 -0.24 7.84 -21.72
CA LYS A 131 1.13 8.35 -21.76
C LYS A 131 1.31 9.48 -20.73
N PRO A 132 2.50 9.61 -20.14
CA PRO A 132 2.85 10.83 -19.42
C PRO A 132 2.60 12.06 -20.30
N GLY A 133 1.83 13.03 -19.78
CA GLY A 133 1.43 14.22 -20.55
C GLY A 133 0.15 14.08 -21.36
N GLY A 134 -0.58 12.97 -21.22
CA GLY A 134 -1.89 12.75 -21.83
C GLY A 134 -1.87 11.95 -23.13
N GLY A 135 -3.02 11.42 -23.49
CA GLY A 135 -3.22 10.56 -24.67
C GLY A 135 -3.09 9.07 -24.33
N ASP A 136 -3.88 8.25 -25.04
CA ASP A 136 -3.91 6.82 -24.82
C ASP A 136 -2.60 6.14 -25.27
N LEU A 137 -2.26 5.03 -24.63
CA LEU A 137 -1.21 4.15 -25.13
C LEU A 137 -1.64 3.57 -26.50
N PRO A 138 -0.68 3.33 -27.41
CA PRO A 138 -0.99 2.61 -28.65
C PRO A 138 -1.66 1.27 -28.32
N LYS A 139 -2.62 0.86 -29.15
CA LYS A 139 -3.29 -0.46 -28.99
C LYS A 139 -2.31 -1.63 -29.05
N GLU A 140 -1.18 -1.41 -29.66
CA GLU A 140 -0.05 -2.35 -29.77
C GLU A 140 0.84 -2.35 -28.54
N ALA A 141 0.64 -1.42 -27.60
CA ALA A 141 1.36 -1.44 -26.33
C ALA A 141 1.01 -2.73 -25.57
N GLY A 142 2.04 -3.37 -25.05
CA GLY A 142 1.87 -4.60 -24.27
C GLY A 142 1.06 -4.38 -23.00
N SER A 143 0.69 -5.46 -22.36
CA SER A 143 0.08 -5.42 -21.03
C SER A 143 1.05 -4.82 -20.02
N VAL A 144 0.53 -4.11 -19.01
CA VAL A 144 1.33 -3.51 -17.96
C VAL A 144 1.25 -4.37 -16.70
N TRP A 145 2.40 -4.65 -16.11
CA TRP A 145 2.50 -5.42 -14.87
C TRP A 145 1.92 -4.63 -13.71
N ARG A 146 0.91 -5.17 -13.05
CA ARG A 146 0.37 -4.70 -11.79
C ARG A 146 1.01 -5.48 -10.64
N HIS A 147 1.59 -4.77 -9.64
CA HIS A 147 2.21 -5.46 -8.52
C HIS A 147 1.25 -5.72 -7.35
N GLY A 148 0.19 -4.94 -7.26
CA GLY A 148 -0.78 -5.07 -6.19
C GLY A 148 -0.38 -4.36 -4.90
N ASP A 149 0.36 -3.26 -5.02
CA ASP A 149 0.73 -2.36 -3.93
C ASP A 149 0.27 -0.94 -4.22
N TRP A 150 -0.13 -0.22 -3.18
CA TRP A 150 -0.34 1.23 -3.25
C TRP A 150 0.99 1.96 -3.12
N LEU A 151 1.33 2.72 -4.14
CA LEU A 151 2.58 3.49 -4.25
C LEU A 151 2.30 4.98 -4.33
N ARG A 152 3.09 5.77 -3.62
CA ARG A 152 3.26 7.21 -3.87
C ARG A 152 4.70 7.46 -4.25
N VAL A 153 4.90 8.10 -5.39
CA VAL A 153 6.19 8.65 -5.82
C VAL A 153 6.12 10.16 -5.62
N GLY A 154 7.06 10.72 -4.91
CA GLY A 154 7.12 12.16 -4.64
C GLY A 154 8.42 12.78 -5.13
N ASP A 155 8.33 14.04 -5.45
CA ASP A 155 9.44 14.95 -5.74
C ASP A 155 8.95 16.37 -5.40
N GLU A 156 8.48 16.55 -4.16
CA GLU A 156 7.73 17.74 -3.76
C GLU A 156 8.58 19.01 -3.76
N ASN A 157 9.90 18.88 -3.69
CA ASN A 157 10.81 20.02 -3.58
C ASN A 157 11.87 20.07 -4.70
N GLY A 158 11.85 19.15 -5.68
CA GLY A 158 12.92 19.01 -6.66
C GLY A 158 14.26 18.55 -6.04
N GLU A 159 14.22 18.03 -4.83
CA GLU A 159 15.42 17.55 -4.09
C GLU A 159 15.76 16.09 -4.36
N GLY A 160 14.98 15.45 -5.21
CA GLY A 160 15.13 14.05 -5.57
C GLY A 160 13.86 13.22 -5.30
N GLU A 161 13.81 12.08 -5.97
CA GLU A 161 12.68 11.17 -5.90
C GLU A 161 12.68 10.41 -4.57
N TRP A 162 11.50 10.21 -4.02
CA TRP A 162 11.25 9.31 -2.89
C TRP A 162 9.98 8.50 -3.11
N CYS A 163 9.87 7.37 -2.42
CA CYS A 163 8.75 6.45 -2.58
C CYS A 163 8.18 6.01 -1.23
N VAL A 164 6.86 5.85 -1.17
CA VAL A 164 6.17 5.25 -0.02
C VAL A 164 5.23 4.16 -0.48
N ILE A 165 5.30 2.98 0.13
CA ILE A 165 4.34 1.91 -0.04
C ILE A 165 3.32 1.97 1.10
N TYR A 166 2.03 2.06 0.75
CA TYR A 166 0.92 2.15 1.71
C TYR A 166 0.27 0.78 2.00
N GLY A 167 0.83 -0.29 1.47
CA GLY A 167 0.34 -1.66 1.63
C GLY A 167 -0.20 -2.26 0.34
N ARG A 168 -0.85 -3.42 0.47
CA ARG A 168 -1.39 -4.16 -0.68
C ARG A 168 -2.64 -3.49 -1.22
N SER A 169 -2.71 -3.34 -2.54
CA SER A 169 -3.90 -2.88 -3.25
C SER A 169 -4.90 -4.02 -3.53
N ASP A 170 -4.39 -5.26 -3.60
CA ASP A 170 -5.18 -6.47 -3.78
C ASP A 170 -5.77 -7.04 -2.47
N ALA A 171 -5.24 -6.64 -1.31
CA ALA A 171 -5.79 -6.91 0.01
C ALA A 171 -6.69 -5.77 0.50
N THR A 172 -7.45 -5.17 -0.40
CA THR A 172 -8.30 -4.01 -0.10
C THR A 172 -9.65 -4.50 0.40
N ILE A 173 -10.07 -4.00 1.55
CA ILE A 173 -11.45 -4.15 2.05
C ILE A 173 -12.34 -3.16 1.31
N ASN A 174 -13.41 -3.65 0.71
CA ASN A 174 -14.43 -2.82 0.06
C ASN A 174 -15.70 -2.85 0.89
N ARG A 175 -15.86 -1.88 1.79
CA ARG A 175 -17.02 -1.82 2.67
C ARG A 175 -17.87 -0.58 2.39
N HIS A 176 -19.15 -0.79 2.09
CA HIS A 176 -20.10 0.29 1.77
C HIS A 176 -19.60 1.24 0.66
N GLY A 177 -18.91 0.69 -0.36
CA GLY A 177 -18.38 1.46 -1.48
C GLY A 177 -17.09 2.22 -1.18
N LEU A 178 -16.51 2.08 0.00
CA LEU A 178 -15.20 2.60 0.34
C LEU A 178 -14.16 1.47 0.31
N ARG A 179 -13.04 1.74 -0.34
CA ARG A 179 -11.88 0.84 -0.37
C ARG A 179 -10.83 1.31 0.63
N MET A 180 -10.25 0.37 1.38
CA MET A 180 -9.17 0.62 2.32
C MET A 180 -8.20 -0.55 2.35
N GLY A 181 -6.91 -0.25 2.45
CA GLY A 181 -5.88 -1.26 2.68
C GLY A 181 -5.95 -1.81 4.12
N THR A 182 -5.81 -3.12 4.27
CA THR A 182 -5.79 -3.76 5.60
C THR A 182 -4.69 -3.21 6.51
N SER A 183 -3.56 -2.79 5.92
CA SER A 183 -2.42 -2.19 6.66
C SER A 183 -2.79 -0.93 7.44
N GLU A 184 -3.75 -0.16 6.96
CA GLU A 184 -4.21 1.05 7.67
C GLU A 184 -4.96 0.68 8.95
N ILE A 185 -5.80 -0.37 8.87
CA ILE A 185 -6.51 -0.91 10.05
C ILE A 185 -5.49 -1.45 11.06
N TYR A 186 -4.50 -2.23 10.60
CA TYR A 186 -3.45 -2.76 11.47
C TYR A 186 -2.69 -1.63 12.16
N SER A 187 -2.32 -0.58 11.45
CA SER A 187 -1.62 0.57 11.99
C SER A 187 -2.42 1.26 13.12
N ALA A 188 -3.73 1.44 12.92
CA ALA A 188 -4.60 2.04 13.92
C ALA A 188 -4.76 1.14 15.16
N VAL A 189 -4.94 -0.17 14.97
CA VAL A 189 -5.18 -1.14 16.04
C VAL A 189 -3.91 -1.43 16.84
N GLU A 190 -2.79 -1.64 16.14
CA GLU A 190 -1.48 -1.97 16.75
C GLU A 190 -0.80 -0.75 17.40
N SER A 191 -1.35 0.46 17.22
CA SER A 191 -0.95 1.63 18.01
C SER A 191 -1.39 1.55 19.48
N ILE A 192 -2.32 0.65 19.80
CA ILE A 192 -2.82 0.42 21.16
C ILE A 192 -1.81 -0.45 21.92
N PRO A 193 -1.25 0.01 23.05
CA PRO A 193 -0.15 -0.68 23.73
C PRO A 193 -0.42 -2.13 24.14
N GLU A 194 -1.67 -2.49 24.35
CA GLU A 194 -2.11 -3.83 24.75
C GLU A 194 -2.15 -4.81 23.58
N VAL A 195 -2.19 -4.32 22.33
CA VAL A 195 -2.26 -5.14 21.11
C VAL A 195 -0.85 -5.41 20.59
N LEU A 196 -0.52 -6.68 20.36
CA LEU A 196 0.75 -7.12 19.79
C LEU A 196 0.66 -7.34 18.28
N ASP A 197 -0.48 -7.83 17.81
CA ASP A 197 -0.70 -8.18 16.41
C ASP A 197 -2.19 -8.17 16.10
N SER A 198 -2.55 -7.97 14.85
CA SER A 198 -3.95 -7.93 14.44
C SER A 198 -4.15 -8.46 13.01
N MET A 199 -5.32 -8.99 12.72
CA MET A 199 -5.73 -9.39 11.38
C MET A 199 -7.21 -9.09 11.18
N VAL A 200 -7.54 -8.38 10.12
CA VAL A 200 -8.91 -8.16 9.67
C VAL A 200 -9.19 -9.03 8.44
N VAL A 201 -10.40 -9.55 8.38
CA VAL A 201 -10.90 -10.30 7.22
C VAL A 201 -12.20 -9.66 6.77
N ASP A 202 -12.38 -9.44 5.48
CA ASP A 202 -13.67 -9.04 4.92
C ASP A 202 -14.31 -10.26 4.28
N LEU A 203 -15.43 -10.69 4.86
CA LEU A 203 -16.18 -11.83 4.38
C LEU A 203 -17.38 -11.33 3.58
N GLU A 204 -17.18 -11.20 2.28
CA GLU A 204 -18.26 -10.93 1.34
C GLU A 204 -19.06 -12.21 1.08
N TYR A 205 -20.28 -12.27 1.60
CA TYR A 205 -21.21 -13.34 1.26
C TYR A 205 -22.10 -12.92 0.10
N LEU A 206 -22.24 -13.78 -0.88
CA LEU A 206 -23.14 -13.54 -2.02
C LEU A 206 -24.55 -13.15 -1.54
N GLY A 207 -24.96 -11.90 -1.83
CA GLY A 207 -26.28 -11.37 -1.51
C GLY A 207 -26.49 -10.95 -0.04
N ARG A 208 -25.43 -10.79 0.75
CA ARG A 208 -25.46 -10.25 2.11
C ARG A 208 -24.48 -9.11 2.28
N ASP A 209 -24.72 -8.29 3.28
CA ASP A 209 -23.75 -7.25 3.68
C ASP A 209 -22.43 -7.90 4.12
N SER A 210 -21.32 -7.21 3.85
CA SER A 210 -19.99 -7.61 4.29
C SER A 210 -19.96 -7.78 5.81
N TYR A 211 -19.37 -8.88 6.28
CA TYR A 211 -19.06 -9.12 7.69
C TYR A 211 -17.53 -9.04 7.87
N MET A 212 -17.09 -8.13 8.71
CA MET A 212 -15.67 -7.81 8.88
C MET A 212 -15.22 -8.07 10.33
N PRO A 213 -14.85 -9.30 10.71
CA PRO A 213 -14.23 -9.59 11.99
C PRO A 213 -12.78 -9.10 12.04
N LEU A 214 -12.38 -8.60 13.22
CA LEU A 214 -11.02 -8.27 13.57
C LEU A 214 -10.51 -9.26 14.63
N PHE A 215 -9.38 -9.88 14.37
CA PHE A 215 -8.67 -10.75 15.30
C PHE A 215 -7.49 -10.00 15.89
N VAL A 216 -7.31 -10.06 17.22
CA VAL A 216 -6.23 -9.39 17.93
C VAL A 216 -5.45 -10.35 18.81
N VAL A 217 -4.14 -10.22 18.81
CA VAL A 217 -3.25 -10.87 19.77
C VAL A 217 -2.90 -9.83 20.84
N LEU A 218 -3.16 -10.13 22.08
CA LEU A 218 -2.93 -9.23 23.19
C LEU A 218 -1.64 -9.58 23.95
N ARG A 219 -1.11 -8.62 24.68
CA ARG A 219 0.03 -8.87 25.58
C ARG A 219 -0.34 -9.86 26.67
N PRO A 220 0.63 -10.64 27.17
CA PRO A 220 0.38 -11.56 28.28
C PRO A 220 -0.26 -10.86 29.49
N GLY A 221 -1.33 -11.46 30.02
CA GLY A 221 -2.06 -10.92 31.16
C GLY A 221 -3.12 -9.86 30.82
N VAL A 222 -3.30 -9.55 29.55
CA VAL A 222 -4.40 -8.69 29.08
C VAL A 222 -5.51 -9.56 28.51
N GLU A 223 -6.75 -9.27 28.88
CA GLU A 223 -7.95 -9.90 28.32
C GLU A 223 -8.74 -8.89 27.49
N LEU A 224 -9.43 -9.38 26.47
CA LEU A 224 -10.27 -8.57 25.61
C LEU A 224 -11.61 -8.28 26.31
N ASP A 225 -11.67 -7.17 27.01
CA ASP A 225 -12.90 -6.68 27.60
C ASP A 225 -13.61 -5.64 26.71
N GLU A 226 -14.82 -5.24 27.09
CA GLU A 226 -15.60 -4.27 26.32
C GLU A 226 -14.94 -2.88 26.28
N ALA A 227 -14.16 -2.52 27.29
CA ALA A 227 -13.44 -1.24 27.31
C ALA A 227 -12.32 -1.23 26.24
N LEU A 228 -11.58 -2.33 26.11
CA LEU A 228 -10.56 -2.48 25.09
C LEU A 228 -11.17 -2.53 23.67
N LYS A 229 -12.28 -3.25 23.47
CA LYS A 229 -13.01 -3.25 22.20
C LYS A 229 -13.48 -1.85 21.79
N GLN A 230 -13.98 -1.06 22.75
CA GLN A 230 -14.36 0.33 22.49
C GLN A 230 -13.16 1.20 22.10
N ARG A 231 -12.01 1.03 22.74
CA ARG A 231 -10.77 1.75 22.39
C ARG A 231 -10.27 1.38 20.99
N VAL A 232 -10.33 0.09 20.63
CA VAL A 232 -10.00 -0.36 19.28
C VAL A 232 -10.93 0.28 18.25
N SER A 233 -12.23 0.25 18.50
CA SER A 233 -13.23 0.86 17.61
C SER A 233 -13.04 2.37 17.47
N GLU A 234 -12.69 3.05 18.57
CA GLU A 234 -12.43 4.49 18.55
C GLU A 234 -11.13 4.85 17.83
N ALA A 235 -10.08 4.03 17.97
CA ALA A 235 -8.85 4.21 17.23
C ALA A 235 -9.10 4.11 15.71
N ILE A 236 -9.86 3.13 15.27
CA ILE A 236 -10.25 2.96 13.85
C ILE A 236 -11.13 4.14 13.41
N ARG A 237 -12.11 4.53 14.21
CA ARG A 237 -13.02 5.66 13.91
C ARG A 237 -12.25 6.96 13.68
N THR A 238 -11.31 7.25 14.59
CA THR A 238 -10.56 8.51 14.59
C THR A 238 -9.51 8.57 13.51
N SER A 239 -8.78 7.45 13.32
CA SER A 239 -7.67 7.40 12.35
C SER A 239 -8.16 7.22 10.91
N LEU A 240 -9.29 6.56 10.71
CA LEU A 240 -9.75 6.14 9.39
C LEU A 240 -11.19 6.60 9.09
N SER A 241 -12.18 5.81 9.47
CA SER A 241 -13.60 6.12 9.26
C SER A 241 -14.48 5.20 10.11
N PRO A 242 -15.64 5.67 10.59
CA PRO A 242 -16.63 4.83 11.26
C PRO A 242 -17.08 3.60 10.48
N ARG A 243 -16.97 3.64 9.15
CA ARG A 243 -17.39 2.53 8.26
C ARG A 243 -16.44 1.33 8.32
N PHE A 244 -15.23 1.50 8.84
CA PHE A 244 -14.24 0.43 8.98
C PHE A 244 -14.14 -0.14 10.40
N ILE A 245 -15.06 0.26 11.27
CA ILE A 245 -15.22 -0.40 12.56
C ILE A 245 -15.63 -1.85 12.30
N PRO A 246 -14.88 -2.84 12.83
CA PRO A 246 -15.21 -4.26 12.64
C PRO A 246 -16.57 -4.59 13.26
N ASP A 247 -17.24 -5.59 12.69
CA ASP A 247 -18.51 -6.07 13.23
C ASP A 247 -18.31 -6.80 14.55
N ASP A 248 -17.20 -7.54 14.67
CA ASP A 248 -16.80 -8.24 15.88
C ASP A 248 -15.28 -8.15 16.08
N ILE A 249 -14.84 -8.21 17.35
CA ILE A 249 -13.43 -8.26 17.72
C ILE A 249 -13.21 -9.52 18.57
N PHE A 250 -12.25 -10.35 18.14
CA PHE A 250 -11.92 -11.62 18.77
C PHE A 250 -10.45 -11.63 19.23
N GLN A 251 -10.23 -12.10 20.44
CA GLN A 251 -8.89 -12.41 20.91
C GLN A 251 -8.46 -13.79 20.42
N VAL A 252 -7.26 -13.88 19.87
CA VAL A 252 -6.63 -15.11 19.40
C VAL A 252 -5.23 -15.25 19.97
N ALA A 253 -4.73 -16.48 19.99
CA ALA A 253 -3.39 -16.76 20.50
C ALA A 253 -2.31 -16.26 19.52
N GLU A 254 -2.56 -16.38 18.21
CA GLU A 254 -1.63 -15.98 17.15
C GLU A 254 -2.38 -15.63 15.87
N ILE A 255 -1.77 -14.83 15.02
CA ILE A 255 -2.24 -14.54 13.66
C ILE A 255 -1.54 -15.50 12.68
N PRO A 256 -2.30 -16.18 11.80
CA PRO A 256 -1.70 -17.06 10.79
C PRO A 256 -0.81 -16.25 9.84
N ARG A 257 0.35 -16.83 9.54
CA ARG A 257 1.34 -16.22 8.65
C ARG A 257 1.81 -17.21 7.60
N THR A 258 2.18 -16.69 6.43
CA THR A 258 2.87 -17.46 5.41
C THR A 258 4.26 -17.88 5.89
N LEU A 259 4.90 -18.82 5.19
CA LEU A 259 6.29 -19.24 5.50
C LEU A 259 7.28 -18.05 5.46
N SER A 260 6.98 -17.00 4.70
CA SER A 260 7.77 -15.76 4.64
C SER A 260 7.40 -14.74 5.71
N GLY A 261 6.51 -15.07 6.66
CA GLY A 261 6.11 -14.22 7.77
C GLY A 261 5.03 -13.16 7.45
N LYS A 262 4.48 -13.15 6.25
CA LYS A 262 3.39 -12.24 5.88
C LYS A 262 2.04 -12.72 6.44
N LYS A 263 1.19 -11.78 6.88
CA LYS A 263 -0.21 -12.01 7.25
C LYS A 263 -1.04 -12.40 6.04
#